data_ebd1b452cab729911b0b8033d6c15477
#
_entry.id   ebd1b452cab729911b0b8033d6c15477
#
_cell.length_a   1.000
_cell.length_b   1.000
_cell.length_c   1.000
_cell.angle_alpha   90.00
_cell.angle_beta   90.00
_cell.angle_gamma   90.00
#
_symmetry.space_group_name_H-M   'P 1'
#
loop_
_entity.id
_entity.type
_entity.pdbx_description
1 polymer ?
#
loop_
_entity_poly.entity_id
_entity_poly.type
_entity_poly.pdbx_seq_one_letter_code
_entity_poly.pdbx_strand_id
1 'polypeptide(L)'
;MNYPELSMNTILGKLFSVFAFAMGVPAQDIEVAGALMGKKMVVNEFVAYLDMVHLKATLDPKTIAITSFALCGFANFSSVAIQIGGIGELAPSRRSDLAKLGFKALIAGTLASYLSATLAGLLL
;
A
#
# COMPACT_ATOMS: atom_id res chain seq x y z
N MET A 1 23.47 -13.08 -19.43
CA MET A 1 22.38 -12.09 -19.53
C MET A 1 22.14 -11.54 -18.15
N ASN A 2 22.65 -10.34 -17.86
CA ASN A 2 22.31 -9.64 -16.63
C ASN A 2 20.89 -9.09 -16.81
N TYR A 3 19.90 -9.76 -16.22
CA TYR A 3 18.59 -9.14 -16.02
C TYR A 3 18.78 -8.02 -14.99
N PRO A 4 18.48 -6.75 -15.31
CA PRO A 4 18.50 -5.70 -14.31
C PRO A 4 17.53 -6.13 -13.20
N GLU A 5 18.09 -6.30 -12.06
CA GLU A 5 17.57 -6.76 -10.77
C GLU A 5 16.04 -6.75 -10.68
N LEU A 6 15.43 -7.89 -10.96
CA LEU A 6 14.03 -8.17 -10.64
C LEU A 6 13.91 -8.26 -9.11
N SER A 7 13.97 -7.09 -8.46
CA SER A 7 13.70 -7.01 -7.03
C SER A 7 12.19 -6.94 -6.78
N MET A 8 11.76 -7.38 -5.61
CA MET A 8 10.37 -7.22 -5.17
C MET A 8 9.92 -5.74 -5.29
N ASN A 9 10.79 -4.80 -4.94
CA ASN A 9 10.52 -3.38 -5.05
C ASN A 9 10.25 -2.94 -6.50
N THR A 10 11.02 -3.47 -7.47
CA THR A 10 10.82 -3.14 -8.90
C THR A 10 9.50 -3.68 -9.42
N ILE A 11 9.15 -4.92 -9.06
CA ILE A 11 7.87 -5.54 -9.48
C ILE A 11 6.69 -4.78 -8.87
N LEU A 12 6.73 -4.56 -7.55
CA LEU A 12 5.68 -3.83 -6.85
C LEU A 12 5.61 -2.36 -7.31
N GLY A 13 6.77 -1.73 -7.54
CA GLY A 13 6.86 -0.38 -8.06
C GLY A 13 6.09 -0.23 -9.37
N LYS A 14 6.34 -1.10 -10.34
CA LYS A 14 5.65 -1.09 -11.64
C LYS A 14 4.17 -1.43 -11.53
N LEU A 15 3.80 -2.41 -10.69
CA LEU A 15 2.40 -2.81 -10.51
C LEU A 15 1.57 -1.68 -9.88
N PHE A 16 2.09 -1.04 -8.85
CA PHE A 16 1.38 0.00 -8.11
C PHE A 16 1.60 1.41 -8.69
N SER A 17 2.52 1.59 -9.65
CA SER A 17 2.74 2.88 -10.33
C SER A 17 1.48 3.41 -11.03
N VAL A 18 0.61 2.53 -11.51
CA VAL A 18 -0.67 2.90 -12.12
C VAL A 18 -1.54 3.65 -11.12
N PHE A 19 -1.58 3.20 -9.88
CA PHE A 19 -2.35 3.87 -8.81
C PHE A 19 -1.66 5.17 -8.38
N ALA A 20 -0.33 5.17 -8.27
CA ALA A 20 0.44 6.38 -7.96
C ALA A 20 0.19 7.48 -9.01
N PHE A 21 0.22 7.12 -10.29
CA PHE A 21 -0.12 8.02 -11.39
C PHE A 21 -1.56 8.55 -11.27
N ALA A 22 -2.53 7.66 -11.06
CA ALA A 22 -3.94 8.03 -10.93
C ALA A 22 -4.23 8.97 -9.75
N MET A 23 -3.44 8.89 -8.67
CA MET A 23 -3.55 9.78 -7.50
C MET A 23 -2.84 11.14 -7.70
N GLY A 24 -2.15 11.34 -8.83
CA GLY A 24 -1.49 12.60 -9.15
C GLY A 24 -0.08 12.75 -8.58
N VAL A 25 0.60 11.63 -8.31
CA VAL A 25 2.02 11.65 -7.91
C VAL A 25 2.87 12.19 -9.08
N PRO A 26 3.82 13.12 -8.84
CA PRO A 26 4.75 13.62 -9.84
C PRO A 26 5.48 12.50 -10.58
N ALA A 27 5.67 12.67 -11.90
CA ALA A 27 6.15 11.63 -12.80
C ALA A 27 7.48 10.98 -12.36
N GLN A 28 8.40 11.79 -11.80
CA GLN A 28 9.70 11.32 -11.32
C GLN A 28 9.61 10.37 -10.13
N ASP A 29 8.53 10.40 -9.35
CA ASP A 29 8.38 9.66 -8.10
C ASP A 29 7.39 8.49 -8.20
N ILE A 30 6.72 8.31 -9.35
CA ILE A 30 5.66 7.30 -9.54
C ILE A 30 6.13 5.89 -9.15
N GLU A 31 7.31 5.47 -9.61
CA GLU A 31 7.81 4.12 -9.33
C GLU A 31 8.16 3.95 -7.84
N VAL A 32 8.72 4.98 -7.22
CA VAL A 32 9.07 4.95 -5.80
C VAL A 32 7.82 4.91 -4.94
N ALA A 33 6.84 5.77 -5.22
CA ALA A 33 5.54 5.76 -4.55
C ALA A 33 4.84 4.42 -4.73
N GLY A 34 4.85 3.86 -5.95
CA GLY A 34 4.33 2.53 -6.24
C GLY A 34 5.01 1.43 -5.43
N ALA A 35 6.35 1.47 -5.30
CA ALA A 35 7.10 0.51 -4.49
C ALA A 35 6.72 0.58 -3.00
N LEU A 36 6.54 1.79 -2.45
CA LEU A 36 6.09 1.99 -1.07
C LEU A 36 4.68 1.44 -0.85
N MET A 37 3.76 1.72 -1.78
CA MET A 37 2.38 1.20 -1.72
C MET A 37 2.34 -0.33 -1.83
N GLY A 38 3.15 -0.91 -2.71
CA GLY A 38 3.29 -2.35 -2.83
C GLY A 38 3.88 -2.98 -1.58
N LYS A 39 4.90 -2.37 -0.99
CA LYS A 39 5.49 -2.82 0.27
C LYS A 39 4.47 -2.78 1.42
N LYS A 40 3.66 -1.73 1.51
CA LYS A 40 2.55 -1.66 2.47
C LYS A 40 1.60 -2.85 2.30
N MET A 41 1.23 -3.17 1.07
CA MET A 41 0.29 -4.26 0.77
C MET A 41 0.83 -5.63 1.19
N VAL A 42 2.11 -5.92 0.88
CA VAL A 42 2.73 -7.24 1.09
C VAL A 42 3.24 -7.41 2.52
N VAL A 43 3.86 -6.38 3.07
CA VAL A 43 4.44 -6.40 4.43
C VAL A 43 3.49 -5.72 5.40
N ASN A 44 3.62 -4.41 5.56
CA ASN A 44 2.71 -3.54 6.30
C ASN A 44 3.07 -2.05 6.07
N GLU A 45 2.21 -1.16 6.54
CA GLU A 45 2.38 0.29 6.44
C GLU A 45 3.58 0.80 7.24
N PHE A 46 3.90 0.20 8.40
CA PHE A 46 5.00 0.64 9.24
C PHE A 46 6.34 0.56 8.52
N VAL A 47 6.62 -0.58 7.88
CA VAL A 47 7.85 -0.77 7.09
C VAL A 47 7.88 0.19 5.89
N ALA A 48 6.73 0.40 5.23
CA ALA A 48 6.64 1.33 4.12
C ALA A 48 6.91 2.79 4.56
N TYR A 49 6.42 3.21 5.72
CA TYR A 49 6.72 4.53 6.28
C TYR A 49 8.20 4.69 6.65
N LEU A 50 8.84 3.68 7.21
CA LEU A 50 10.29 3.74 7.49
C LEU A 50 11.09 3.97 6.21
N ASP A 51 10.78 3.24 5.14
CA ASP A 51 11.42 3.45 3.85
C ASP A 51 11.14 4.86 3.30
N MET A 52 9.91 5.35 3.40
CA MET A 52 9.56 6.69 2.96
C MET A 52 10.34 7.76 3.72
N VAL A 53 10.59 7.59 5.02
CA VAL A 53 11.40 8.51 5.82
C VAL A 53 12.84 8.58 5.29
N HIS A 54 13.43 7.45 4.92
CA HIS A 54 14.77 7.41 4.34
C HIS A 54 14.84 8.10 2.96
N LEU A 55 13.74 8.07 2.20
CA LEU A 55 13.64 8.66 0.86
C LEU A 55 13.15 10.11 0.87
N LYS A 56 12.71 10.63 2.02
CA LYS A 56 12.06 11.94 2.16
C LYS A 56 12.84 13.09 1.52
N ALA A 57 14.17 13.06 1.59
CA ALA A 57 15.03 14.13 1.06
C ALA A 57 15.06 14.17 -0.48
N THR A 58 14.67 13.09 -1.14
CA THR A 58 14.70 12.95 -2.60
C THR A 58 13.34 13.04 -3.26
N LEU A 59 12.26 12.93 -2.48
CA LEU A 59 10.88 12.94 -2.97
C LEU A 59 10.30 14.36 -3.01
N ASP A 60 9.46 14.61 -4.00
CA ASP A 60 8.66 15.82 -4.08
C ASP A 60 7.73 15.93 -2.87
N PRO A 61 7.53 17.14 -2.28
CA PRO A 61 6.61 17.35 -1.17
C PRO A 61 5.19 16.83 -1.43
N LYS A 62 4.70 16.96 -2.66
CA LYS A 62 3.40 16.44 -3.07
C LYS A 62 3.38 14.91 -3.05
N THR A 63 4.45 14.27 -3.50
CA THR A 63 4.61 12.82 -3.41
C THR A 63 4.56 12.34 -1.97
N ILE A 64 5.27 13.01 -1.07
CA ILE A 64 5.28 12.67 0.37
C ILE A 64 3.87 12.75 0.94
N ALA A 65 3.14 13.82 0.64
CA ALA A 65 1.77 14.00 1.12
C ALA A 65 0.83 12.91 0.59
N ILE A 66 0.75 12.72 -0.74
CA ILE A 66 -0.10 11.70 -1.36
C ILE A 66 0.23 10.32 -0.80
N THR A 67 1.51 9.96 -0.78
CA THR A 67 1.96 8.65 -0.31
C THR A 67 1.66 8.45 1.17
N SER A 68 1.80 9.49 2.01
CA SER A 68 1.43 9.41 3.42
C SER A 68 -0.03 8.99 3.61
N PHE A 69 -0.96 9.58 2.87
CA PHE A 69 -2.37 9.19 2.92
C PHE A 69 -2.61 7.79 2.31
N ALA A 70 -1.91 7.45 1.23
CA ALA A 70 -2.04 6.12 0.61
C ALA A 70 -1.54 4.99 1.52
N LEU A 71 -0.52 5.26 2.34
CA LEU A 71 0.01 4.31 3.32
C LEU A 71 -0.85 4.24 4.59
N CYS A 72 -1.61 5.29 4.92
CA CYS A 72 -2.44 5.35 6.10
C CYS A 72 -3.57 4.31 6.02
N GLY A 73 -3.52 3.31 6.90
CA GLY A 73 -4.55 2.27 6.99
C GLY A 73 -3.95 0.86 6.97
N PHE A 74 -4.57 -0.02 7.75
CA PHE A 74 -4.11 -1.40 7.97
C PHE A 74 -4.55 -2.37 6.87
N ALA A 75 -4.83 -1.90 5.66
CA ALA A 75 -5.18 -2.74 4.53
C ALA A 75 -3.93 -3.39 3.93
N ASN A 76 -3.53 -4.53 4.49
CA ASN A 76 -2.40 -5.35 4.06
C ASN A 76 -2.67 -6.84 4.35
N PHE A 77 -1.92 -7.74 3.71
CA PHE A 77 -2.10 -9.19 3.89
C PHE A 77 -1.85 -9.65 5.34
N SER A 78 -0.88 -9.07 6.01
CA SER A 78 -0.56 -9.43 7.40
C SER A 78 -1.74 -9.11 8.33
N SER A 79 -2.36 -7.94 8.18
CA SER A 79 -3.53 -7.54 8.99
C SER A 79 -4.73 -8.46 8.77
N VAL A 80 -4.99 -8.86 7.52
CA VAL A 80 -6.05 -9.83 7.21
C VAL A 80 -5.76 -11.18 7.88
N ALA A 81 -4.52 -11.67 7.80
CA ALA A 81 -4.14 -12.94 8.43
C ALA A 81 -4.29 -12.90 9.95
N ILE A 82 -3.85 -11.81 10.59
CA ILE A 82 -3.99 -11.61 12.05
C ILE A 82 -5.46 -11.58 12.46
N GLN A 83 -6.31 -10.89 11.71
CA GLN A 83 -7.75 -10.84 12.02
C GLN A 83 -8.43 -12.18 11.82
N ILE A 84 -8.12 -12.92 10.75
CA ILE A 84 -8.64 -14.28 10.55
C ILE A 84 -8.19 -15.21 11.68
N GLY A 85 -6.94 -15.13 12.12
CA GLY A 85 -6.43 -15.90 13.25
C GLY A 85 -7.13 -15.55 14.55
N GLY A 86 -7.15 -14.27 14.93
CA GLY A 86 -7.74 -13.81 16.20
C GLY A 86 -9.26 -13.99 16.28
N ILE A 87 -10.00 -13.48 15.31
CA ILE A 87 -11.47 -13.60 15.28
C ILE A 87 -11.88 -15.05 15.02
N GLY A 88 -11.10 -15.78 14.22
CA GLY A 88 -11.37 -17.17 13.90
C GLY A 88 -11.34 -18.11 15.12
N GLU A 89 -10.59 -17.78 16.16
CA GLU A 89 -10.62 -18.52 17.44
C GLU A 89 -11.92 -18.25 18.22
N LEU A 90 -12.48 -17.05 18.12
CA LEU A 90 -13.74 -16.68 18.77
C LEU A 90 -14.95 -17.27 18.03
N ALA A 91 -14.86 -17.52 16.74
CA ALA A 91 -15.92 -18.05 15.90
C ALA A 91 -15.40 -19.09 14.89
N PRO A 92 -14.97 -20.29 15.36
CA PRO A 92 -14.32 -21.29 14.51
C PRO A 92 -15.14 -21.74 13.30
N SER A 93 -16.46 -21.82 13.45
CA SER A 93 -17.39 -22.18 12.36
C SER A 93 -17.50 -21.14 11.24
N ARG A 94 -17.02 -19.90 11.46
CA ARG A 94 -17.08 -18.77 10.52
C ARG A 94 -15.72 -18.43 9.90
N ARG A 95 -14.68 -19.24 10.10
CA ARG A 95 -13.33 -18.99 9.54
C ARG A 95 -13.33 -18.83 8.01
N SER A 96 -14.13 -19.63 7.30
CA SER A 96 -14.26 -19.54 5.84
C SER A 96 -14.86 -18.20 5.40
N ASP A 97 -15.85 -17.71 6.15
CA ASP A 97 -16.47 -16.41 5.86
C ASP A 97 -15.49 -15.26 6.15
N LEU A 98 -14.75 -15.35 7.26
CA LEU A 98 -13.71 -14.36 7.61
C LEU A 98 -12.64 -14.27 6.52
N ALA A 99 -12.18 -15.40 5.97
CA ALA A 99 -11.21 -15.40 4.88
C ALA A 99 -11.75 -14.72 3.62
N LYS A 100 -12.98 -15.04 3.22
CA LYS A 100 -13.63 -14.44 2.04
C LYS A 100 -13.88 -12.95 2.22
N LEU A 101 -14.35 -12.53 3.38
CA LEU A 101 -14.60 -11.13 3.70
C LEU A 101 -13.31 -10.35 3.89
N GLY A 102 -12.28 -10.95 4.48
CA GLY A 102 -10.98 -10.34 4.68
C GLY A 102 -10.33 -9.87 3.37
N PHE A 103 -10.39 -10.70 2.33
CA PHE A 103 -9.88 -10.29 1.02
C PHE A 103 -10.67 -9.12 0.40
N LYS A 104 -12.00 -9.14 0.52
CA LYS A 104 -12.83 -8.02 0.07
C LYS A 104 -12.57 -6.74 0.87
N ALA A 105 -12.40 -6.87 2.18
CA ALA A 105 -12.07 -5.76 3.06
C ALA A 105 -10.69 -5.18 2.75
N LEU A 106 -9.70 -6.01 2.38
CA LEU A 106 -8.39 -5.58 1.94
C LEU A 106 -8.49 -4.68 0.70
N ILE A 107 -9.24 -5.09 -0.31
CA ILE A 107 -9.45 -4.29 -1.54
C ILE A 107 -10.18 -2.98 -1.19
N ALA A 108 -11.28 -3.06 -0.46
CA ALA A 108 -12.07 -1.89 -0.11
C ALA A 108 -11.27 -0.88 0.74
N GLY A 109 -10.53 -1.35 1.74
CA GLY A 109 -9.68 -0.52 2.58
C GLY A 109 -8.52 0.13 1.81
N THR A 110 -7.94 -0.60 0.86
CA THR A 110 -6.91 -0.05 -0.04
C THR A 110 -7.47 1.08 -0.91
N LEU A 111 -8.63 0.85 -1.53
CA LEU A 111 -9.29 1.87 -2.35
C LEU A 111 -9.69 3.10 -1.53
N ALA A 112 -10.16 2.92 -0.29
CA ALA A 112 -10.48 4.03 0.61
C ALA A 112 -9.25 4.87 0.95
N SER A 113 -8.09 4.24 1.23
CA SER A 113 -6.82 4.94 1.44
C SER A 113 -6.38 5.71 0.19
N TYR A 114 -6.53 5.11 -0.99
CA TYR A 114 -6.16 5.76 -2.26
C TYR A 114 -7.08 6.92 -2.61
N LEU A 115 -8.38 6.82 -2.29
CA LEU A 115 -9.31 7.94 -2.44
C LEU A 115 -8.90 9.12 -1.54
N SER A 116 -8.57 8.84 -0.28
CA SER A 116 -8.06 9.87 0.64
C SER A 116 -6.77 10.51 0.14
N ALA A 117 -5.85 9.71 -0.41
CA ALA A 117 -4.61 10.18 -1.01
C ALA A 117 -4.85 11.06 -2.24
N THR A 118 -5.81 10.68 -3.08
CA THR A 118 -6.22 11.47 -4.25
C THR A 118 -6.76 12.83 -3.84
N LEU A 119 -7.64 12.85 -2.83
CA LEU A 119 -8.19 14.12 -2.30
C LEU A 119 -7.08 15.01 -1.72
N ALA A 120 -6.14 14.44 -0.97
CA ALA A 120 -4.97 15.19 -0.48
C ALA A 120 -4.14 15.75 -1.64
N GLY A 121 -3.92 14.98 -2.69
CA GLY A 121 -3.18 15.40 -3.89
C GLY A 121 -3.87 16.49 -4.71
N LEU A 122 -5.20 16.59 -4.63
CA LEU A 122 -5.98 17.66 -5.29
C LEU A 122 -5.94 18.98 -4.52
N LEU A 123 -5.69 18.93 -3.21
CA LEU A 123 -5.65 20.11 -2.35
C LEU A 123 -4.25 20.75 -2.28
N LEU A 124 -3.23 20.10 -2.82
CA LEU A 124 -1.84 20.53 -2.90
C LEU A 124 -1.45 20.93 -4.33
#